data_a1d89751fee00fe6ad39bca4f243285b
#
_entry.id   a1d89751fee00fe6ad39bca4f243285b
#
_cell.length_a   1.000
_cell.length_b   1.000
_cell.length_c   1.000
_cell.angle_alpha   90.00
_cell.angle_beta   90.00
_cell.angle_gamma   90.00
#
_symmetry.space_group_name_H-M   'P 1'
#
loop_
_entity.id
_entity.type
_entity.pdbx_description
1 polymer ?
#
loop_
_entity_poly.entity_id
_entity_poly.type
_entity_poly.pdbx_seq_one_letter_code
_entity_poly.pdbx_strand_id
1 'polypeptide(L)'
;MRKLGFILLSMLLVAEYSYATNVTVPTKIKDVTIYLSGASLSCVADAKIPAGVSTVTLTDLPTAISEESIQLEGVGDFVINNVLYRVTQDKTPKGDSLTKIKQELEDKIAVLKYTKDVYANEIEILNANREIKGANSNLSTVELDKVLKFYQSEMLKLKENIRKTDKSIAELNTELSRINSELAPYRNRTKGEVEVTVSSTKAQNIKLGMSYYVNCAYWTPFYEARVEDVNKDISVAYKAKIYQSSGYDWNNVKVTLSTGNPTLNGTVPTLNKWILREQKPQVRYSKATMKMAA
;
A
#
# COMPACT_ATOMS: atom_id res chain seq x y z
N MET A 1 37.38 5.88 69.54
CA MET A 1 36.29 6.49 68.73
C MET A 1 36.29 5.81 67.37
N ARG A 2 35.30 4.88 67.18
CA ARG A 2 35.20 4.01 66.00
C ARG A 2 34.36 4.75 64.94
N LYS A 3 34.99 5.01 63.80
CA LYS A 3 34.23 5.54 62.61
C LYS A 3 33.61 4.38 61.87
N LEU A 4 32.27 4.25 61.93
CA LEU A 4 31.49 3.37 61.12
C LEU A 4 31.38 4.01 59.72
N GLY A 5 32.00 3.36 58.70
CA GLY A 5 31.77 3.73 57.30
C GLY A 5 30.49 3.08 56.82
N PHE A 6 29.50 3.91 56.46
CA PHE A 6 28.28 3.46 55.73
C PHE A 6 28.64 3.25 54.27
N ILE A 7 28.74 2.00 53.83
CA ILE A 7 28.81 1.64 52.41
C ILE A 7 27.38 1.62 51.90
N LEU A 8 26.98 2.68 51.20
CA LEU A 8 25.72 2.74 50.44
C LEU A 8 25.90 1.93 49.16
N LEU A 9 25.49 0.67 49.18
CA LEU A 9 25.40 -0.17 47.99
C LEU A 9 24.19 0.31 47.16
N SER A 10 24.44 1.23 46.24
CA SER A 10 23.45 1.63 45.23
C SER A 10 23.25 0.47 44.23
N MET A 11 22.21 -0.30 44.45
CA MET A 11 21.74 -1.32 43.52
C MET A 11 21.16 -0.60 42.31
N LEU A 12 22.00 -0.46 41.25
CA LEU A 12 21.58 0.07 39.97
C LEU A 12 20.62 -0.96 39.34
N LEU A 13 19.30 -0.74 39.49
CA LEU A 13 18.29 -1.43 38.70
C LEU A 13 18.46 -0.97 37.27
N VAL A 14 19.24 -1.70 36.49
CA VAL A 14 19.22 -1.59 35.02
C VAL A 14 17.89 -2.17 34.58
N ALA A 15 16.91 -1.31 34.40
CA ALA A 15 15.71 -1.68 33.66
C ALA A 15 16.16 -1.97 32.23
N GLU A 16 16.27 -3.27 31.90
CA GLU A 16 16.43 -3.69 30.52
C GLU A 16 15.17 -3.25 29.76
N TYR A 17 15.24 -2.10 29.11
CA TYR A 17 14.25 -1.72 28.11
C TYR A 17 14.37 -2.74 26.98
N SER A 18 13.51 -3.76 27.01
CA SER A 18 13.36 -4.72 25.92
C SER A 18 12.72 -3.99 24.74
N TYR A 19 13.55 -3.35 23.91
CA TYR A 19 13.08 -2.86 22.62
C TYR A 19 12.75 -4.07 21.75
N ALA A 20 11.50 -4.15 21.30
CA ALA A 20 11.12 -5.15 20.30
C ALA A 20 11.98 -4.93 19.05
N THR A 21 12.82 -5.90 18.73
CA THR A 21 13.66 -5.82 17.53
C THR A 21 12.83 -6.12 16.31
N ASN A 22 12.82 -5.20 15.34
CA ASN A 22 12.14 -5.38 14.07
C ASN A 22 13.10 -6.02 13.06
N VAL A 23 12.71 -7.16 12.49
CA VAL A 23 13.46 -7.91 11.49
C VAL A 23 12.60 -8.06 10.25
N THR A 24 13.01 -7.49 9.12
CA THR A 24 12.29 -7.63 7.85
C THR A 24 12.98 -8.67 6.98
N VAL A 25 12.21 -9.65 6.49
CA VAL A 25 12.73 -10.74 5.66
C VAL A 25 11.79 -11.01 4.47
N PRO A 26 12.35 -11.23 3.27
CA PRO A 26 11.56 -11.63 2.11
C PRO A 26 11.11 -13.07 2.23
N THR A 27 9.92 -13.36 1.75
CA THR A 27 9.41 -14.73 1.63
C THR A 27 9.81 -15.35 0.30
N LYS A 28 9.99 -16.69 0.30
CA LYS A 28 10.23 -17.46 -0.92
C LYS A 28 9.14 -18.51 -1.07
N ILE A 29 8.36 -18.40 -2.15
CA ILE A 29 7.33 -19.39 -2.49
C ILE A 29 8.04 -20.72 -2.85
N LYS A 30 7.57 -21.83 -2.29
CA LYS A 30 8.09 -23.18 -2.53
C LYS A 30 7.11 -24.06 -3.30
N ASP A 31 5.89 -24.11 -2.80
CA ASP A 31 4.84 -24.97 -3.34
C ASP A 31 3.60 -24.15 -3.63
N VAL A 32 2.93 -24.46 -4.73
CA VAL A 32 1.67 -23.85 -5.13
C VAL A 32 0.71 -24.95 -5.52
N THR A 33 -0.43 -25.01 -4.85
CA THR A 33 -1.55 -25.87 -5.24
C THR A 33 -2.64 -24.99 -5.84
N ILE A 34 -2.87 -25.16 -7.16
CA ILE A 34 -3.85 -24.38 -7.90
C ILE A 34 -5.13 -25.20 -8.01
N TYR A 35 -6.24 -24.58 -7.65
CA TYR A 35 -7.58 -25.15 -7.71
C TYR A 35 -8.34 -24.64 -8.95
N LEU A 36 -9.54 -25.16 -9.18
CA LEU A 36 -10.46 -24.62 -10.19
C LEU A 36 -10.90 -23.18 -9.85
N SER A 37 -10.79 -22.79 -8.56
CA SER A 37 -10.96 -21.43 -8.06
C SER A 37 -9.96 -21.19 -6.95
N GLY A 38 -9.04 -20.26 -7.15
CA GLY A 38 -8.00 -19.89 -6.21
C GLY A 38 -6.77 -20.80 -6.19
N ALA A 39 -5.80 -20.44 -5.35
CA ALA A 39 -4.59 -21.22 -5.13
C ALA A 39 -4.14 -21.13 -3.67
N SER A 40 -3.57 -22.22 -3.16
CA SER A 40 -2.87 -22.27 -1.87
C SER A 40 -1.38 -22.21 -2.13
N LEU A 41 -0.70 -21.28 -1.48
CA LEU A 41 0.74 -21.07 -1.60
C LEU A 41 1.43 -21.42 -0.28
N SER A 42 2.57 -22.07 -0.38
CA SER A 42 3.46 -22.35 0.75
C SER A 42 4.77 -21.62 0.54
N CYS A 43 5.16 -20.79 1.50
CA CYS A 43 6.38 -20.01 1.45
C CYS A 43 7.23 -20.20 2.72
N VAL A 44 8.50 -19.87 2.62
CA VAL A 44 9.45 -19.94 3.73
C VAL A 44 10.22 -18.63 3.84
N ALA A 45 10.60 -18.29 5.07
CA ALA A 45 11.49 -17.19 5.39
C ALA A 45 12.47 -17.61 6.48
N ASP A 46 13.72 -17.21 6.34
CA ASP A 46 14.77 -17.43 7.34
C ASP A 46 15.06 -16.10 8.05
N ALA A 47 14.93 -16.06 9.36
CA ALA A 47 15.14 -14.85 10.16
C ALA A 47 16.14 -15.10 11.29
N LYS A 48 16.91 -14.09 11.65
CA LYS A 48 17.76 -14.11 12.83
C LYS A 48 17.13 -13.22 13.90
N ILE A 49 16.78 -13.80 15.03
CA ILE A 49 16.15 -13.10 16.15
C ILE A 49 17.09 -13.06 17.37
N PRO A 50 17.11 -11.96 18.12
CA PRO A 50 17.78 -11.89 19.42
C PRO A 50 16.97 -12.61 20.51
N ALA A 51 17.52 -12.70 21.71
CA ALA A 51 16.75 -13.08 22.89
C ALA A 51 15.72 -11.97 23.22
N GLY A 52 14.56 -12.34 23.74
CA GLY A 52 13.46 -11.43 24.05
C GLY A 52 12.36 -11.46 23.00
N VAL A 53 11.60 -10.36 22.89
CA VAL A 53 10.51 -10.19 21.95
C VAL A 53 11.00 -9.53 20.66
N SER A 54 10.64 -10.10 19.52
CA SER A 54 10.98 -9.57 18.18
C SER A 54 9.74 -9.57 17.29
N THR A 55 9.64 -8.57 16.42
CA THR A 55 8.65 -8.54 15.34
C THR A 55 9.35 -8.88 14.03
N VAL A 56 8.98 -10.00 13.43
CA VAL A 56 9.47 -10.43 12.12
C VAL A 56 8.45 -10.03 11.07
N THR A 57 8.81 -9.12 10.15
CA THR A 57 7.98 -8.70 9.04
C THR A 57 8.32 -9.50 7.80
N LEU A 58 7.40 -10.37 7.37
CA LEU A 58 7.48 -11.14 6.14
C LEU A 58 7.02 -10.27 4.97
N THR A 59 7.86 -10.09 3.96
CA THR A 59 7.57 -9.25 2.79
C THR A 59 7.46 -10.07 1.51
N ASP A 60 7.24 -9.40 0.38
CA ASP A 60 7.06 -10.00 -0.95
C ASP A 60 5.82 -10.91 -1.03
N LEU A 61 4.73 -10.43 -0.42
CA LEU A 61 3.46 -11.12 -0.39
C LEU A 61 2.42 -10.40 -1.25
N PRO A 62 1.52 -11.15 -1.93
CA PRO A 62 0.42 -10.54 -2.68
C PRO A 62 -0.58 -9.85 -1.75
N THR A 63 -1.28 -8.86 -2.30
CA THR A 63 -2.36 -8.16 -1.58
C THR A 63 -3.68 -8.93 -1.58
N ALA A 64 -3.80 -9.95 -2.42
CA ALA A 64 -5.01 -10.75 -2.58
C ALA A 64 -5.05 -11.98 -1.66
N ILE A 65 -4.35 -11.93 -0.51
CA ILE A 65 -4.35 -12.99 0.50
C ILE A 65 -5.69 -12.96 1.25
N SER A 66 -6.30 -14.14 1.43
CA SER A 66 -7.37 -14.32 2.40
C SER A 66 -6.76 -14.39 3.80
N GLU A 67 -6.96 -13.35 4.60
CA GLU A 67 -6.33 -13.22 5.92
C GLU A 67 -6.60 -14.43 6.83
N GLU A 68 -7.85 -14.92 6.82
CA GLU A 68 -8.27 -16.08 7.61
C GLU A 68 -7.58 -17.40 7.21
N SER A 69 -6.98 -17.44 6.03
CA SER A 69 -6.28 -18.63 5.51
C SER A 69 -4.81 -18.70 5.92
N ILE A 70 -4.29 -17.64 6.55
CA ILE A 70 -2.87 -17.56 6.92
C ILE A 70 -2.60 -18.56 8.05
N GLN A 71 -1.72 -19.52 7.76
CA GLN A 71 -1.20 -20.47 8.73
C GLN A 71 0.30 -20.33 8.81
N LEU A 72 0.82 -20.21 10.02
CA LEU A 72 2.24 -20.08 10.31
C LEU A 72 2.74 -21.28 11.10
N GLU A 73 3.88 -21.77 10.68
CA GLU A 73 4.67 -22.78 11.41
C GLU A 73 6.09 -22.28 11.60
N GLY A 74 6.75 -22.73 12.63
CA GLY A 74 8.12 -22.31 12.93
C GLY A 74 9.00 -23.46 13.32
N VAL A 75 10.27 -23.41 12.86
CA VAL A 75 11.32 -24.34 13.27
C VAL A 75 12.34 -23.57 14.07
N GLY A 76 12.48 -23.93 15.36
CA GLY A 76 13.36 -23.27 16.33
C GLY A 76 12.77 -23.34 17.74
N ASP A 77 13.50 -22.76 18.69
CA ASP A 77 13.09 -22.71 20.11
C ASP A 77 12.54 -21.30 20.41
N PHE A 78 11.32 -21.04 19.92
CA PHE A 78 10.63 -19.76 20.08
C PHE A 78 9.11 -19.95 20.08
N VAL A 79 8.40 -18.93 20.56
CA VAL A 79 6.93 -18.91 20.60
C VAL A 79 6.42 -17.83 19.66
N ILE A 80 5.43 -18.15 18.84
CA ILE A 80 4.69 -17.18 18.04
C ILE A 80 3.58 -16.61 18.92
N ASN A 81 3.64 -15.29 19.19
CA ASN A 81 2.68 -14.62 20.09
C ASN A 81 1.53 -14.00 19.30
N ASN A 82 1.81 -13.44 18.12
CA ASN A 82 0.82 -12.76 17.29
C ASN A 82 1.19 -12.83 15.82
N VAL A 83 0.16 -12.82 14.97
CA VAL A 83 0.27 -12.78 13.51
C VAL A 83 -0.71 -11.73 12.99
N LEU A 84 -0.22 -10.77 12.21
CA LEU A 84 -1.03 -9.68 11.68
C LEU A 84 -0.70 -9.48 10.21
N TYR A 85 -1.70 -9.59 9.35
CA TYR A 85 -1.59 -9.27 7.93
C TYR A 85 -1.90 -7.78 7.71
N ARG A 86 -1.10 -7.14 6.87
CA ARG A 86 -1.31 -5.74 6.46
C ARG A 86 -1.03 -5.58 4.97
N VAL A 87 -1.77 -4.65 4.38
CA VAL A 87 -1.47 -4.16 3.03
C VAL A 87 -0.80 -2.81 3.17
N THR A 88 0.44 -2.72 2.69
CA THR A 88 1.27 -1.50 2.77
C THR A 88 1.58 -0.98 1.38
N GLN A 89 2.01 0.28 1.29
CA GLN A 89 2.52 0.81 0.03
C GLN A 89 3.88 0.18 -0.28
N ASP A 90 4.04 -0.29 -1.51
CA ASP A 90 5.32 -0.81 -2.00
C ASP A 90 6.26 0.38 -2.30
N LYS A 91 7.04 0.76 -1.28
CA LYS A 91 8.06 1.80 -1.39
C LYS A 91 9.28 1.23 -2.09
N THR A 92 9.42 1.55 -3.35
CA THR A 92 10.63 1.21 -4.09
C THR A 92 11.64 2.35 -4.01
N PRO A 93 12.96 2.09 -3.89
CA PRO A 93 13.97 3.16 -3.85
C PRO A 93 13.87 4.12 -5.03
N LYS A 94 13.49 3.64 -6.23
CA LYS A 94 13.26 4.46 -7.40
C LYS A 94 12.01 5.33 -7.27
N GLY A 95 10.90 4.81 -6.75
CA GLY A 95 9.69 5.56 -6.49
C GLY A 95 9.90 6.67 -5.44
N ASP A 96 10.63 6.36 -4.38
CA ASP A 96 10.98 7.33 -3.32
C ASP A 96 11.88 8.44 -3.87
N SER A 97 12.89 8.12 -4.69
CA SER A 97 13.74 9.09 -5.36
C SER A 97 12.97 10.02 -6.30
N LEU A 98 12.08 9.46 -7.13
CA LEU A 98 11.21 10.24 -8.01
C LEU A 98 10.23 11.13 -7.25
N THR A 99 9.70 10.66 -6.13
CA THR A 99 8.81 11.44 -5.25
C THR A 99 9.56 12.64 -4.65
N LYS A 100 10.82 12.46 -4.25
CA LYS A 100 11.66 13.54 -3.73
C LYS A 100 11.96 14.57 -4.83
N ILE A 101 12.34 14.14 -6.03
CA ILE A 101 12.57 15.04 -7.17
C ILE A 101 11.30 15.83 -7.51
N LYS A 102 10.14 15.17 -7.52
CA LYS A 102 8.86 15.83 -7.73
C LYS A 102 8.64 16.95 -6.72
N GLN A 103 8.84 16.68 -5.42
CA GLN A 103 8.67 17.69 -4.38
C GLN A 103 9.60 18.88 -4.56
N GLU A 104 10.88 18.63 -4.88
CA GLU A 104 11.86 19.70 -5.15
C GLU A 104 11.48 20.59 -6.35
N LEU A 105 10.87 19.99 -7.40
CA LEU A 105 10.38 20.75 -8.55
C LEU A 105 9.15 21.58 -8.18
N GLU A 106 8.20 21.04 -7.43
CA GLU A 106 7.01 21.74 -6.94
C GLU A 106 7.39 22.94 -6.06
N ASP A 107 8.37 22.77 -5.16
CA ASP A 107 8.88 23.85 -4.31
C ASP A 107 9.54 24.97 -5.13
N LYS A 108 10.36 24.60 -6.13
CA LYS A 108 10.98 25.58 -7.05
C LYS A 108 9.92 26.38 -7.83
N ILE A 109 8.89 25.70 -8.34
CA ILE A 109 7.78 26.35 -9.05
C ILE A 109 7.05 27.31 -8.11
N ALA A 110 6.81 26.93 -6.86
CA ALA A 110 6.16 27.78 -5.87
C ALA A 110 6.96 29.05 -5.61
N VAL A 111 8.28 28.95 -5.40
CA VAL A 111 9.16 30.11 -5.22
C VAL A 111 9.11 31.05 -6.43
N LEU A 112 9.17 30.52 -7.65
CA LEU A 112 9.09 31.34 -8.86
C LEU A 112 7.72 32.04 -9.00
N LYS A 113 6.63 31.39 -8.61
CA LYS A 113 5.30 32.03 -8.58
C LYS A 113 5.26 33.21 -7.61
N TYR A 114 5.78 33.03 -6.37
CA TYR A 114 5.89 34.13 -5.42
C TYR A 114 6.75 35.27 -5.96
N THR A 115 7.87 34.97 -6.62
CA THR A 115 8.72 36.00 -7.26
C THR A 115 7.96 36.76 -8.35
N LYS A 116 7.18 36.06 -9.16
CA LYS A 116 6.33 36.69 -10.19
C LYS A 116 5.28 37.60 -9.56
N ASP A 117 4.64 37.17 -8.45
CA ASP A 117 3.65 37.99 -7.75
C ASP A 117 4.28 39.27 -7.16
N VAL A 118 5.52 39.20 -6.67
CA VAL A 118 6.26 40.41 -6.23
C VAL A 118 6.42 41.37 -7.40
N TYR A 119 6.89 40.91 -8.56
CA TYR A 119 7.03 41.77 -9.74
C TYR A 119 5.69 42.35 -10.20
N ALA A 120 4.61 41.58 -10.11
CA ALA A 120 3.26 42.04 -10.42
C ALA A 120 2.82 43.19 -9.47
N ASN A 121 3.05 43.01 -8.17
CA ASN A 121 2.76 44.02 -7.16
C ASN A 121 3.60 45.31 -7.36
N GLU A 122 4.88 45.17 -7.73
CA GLU A 122 5.75 46.31 -8.07
C GLU A 122 5.17 47.09 -9.27
N ILE A 123 4.64 46.39 -10.29
CA ILE A 123 3.95 47.03 -11.43
C ILE A 123 2.70 47.80 -10.97
N GLU A 124 1.92 47.21 -10.04
CA GLU A 124 0.74 47.91 -9.48
C GLU A 124 1.13 49.15 -8.71
N ILE A 125 2.19 49.13 -7.90
CA ILE A 125 2.73 50.29 -7.19
C ILE A 125 3.16 51.36 -8.18
N LEU A 126 3.90 50.98 -9.25
CA LEU A 126 4.30 51.91 -10.28
C LEU A 126 3.07 52.57 -10.96
N ASN A 127 2.05 51.78 -11.30
CA ASN A 127 0.83 52.25 -11.93
C ASN A 127 0.03 53.19 -11.00
N ALA A 128 -0.07 52.87 -9.71
CA ALA A 128 -0.76 53.72 -8.72
C ALA A 128 -0.09 55.10 -8.56
N ASN A 129 1.24 55.16 -8.73
CA ASN A 129 2.02 56.39 -8.64
C ASN A 129 2.13 57.16 -9.97
N ARG A 130 1.49 56.69 -11.04
CA ARG A 130 1.49 57.34 -12.36
C ARG A 130 0.75 58.67 -12.36
N GLU A 131 -0.27 58.83 -11.53
CA GLU A 131 -1.01 60.07 -11.40
C GLU A 131 -0.31 61.02 -10.43
N ILE A 132 0.59 61.85 -10.94
CA ILE A 132 1.24 62.91 -10.16
C ILE A 132 0.25 64.05 -10.04
N LYS A 133 -0.68 63.93 -9.10
CA LYS A 133 -1.65 64.97 -8.76
C LYS A 133 -1.14 65.81 -7.59
N GLY A 134 -0.65 67.01 -7.86
CA GLY A 134 -0.38 67.98 -6.85
C GLY A 134 -0.91 69.35 -7.35
N ALA A 135 -1.79 69.97 -6.58
CA ALA A 135 -2.37 71.30 -6.92
C ALA A 135 -1.32 72.41 -7.09
N ASN A 136 -0.04 72.09 -6.74
CA ASN A 136 1.09 73.09 -6.82
C ASN A 136 2.34 72.48 -7.51
N SER A 137 2.23 71.38 -8.27
CA SER A 137 3.38 70.81 -8.97
C SER A 137 3.55 71.39 -10.35
N ASN A 138 4.28 72.52 -10.42
CA ASN A 138 4.85 73.05 -11.66
C ASN A 138 6.03 72.16 -12.06
N LEU A 139 5.75 70.90 -12.47
CA LEU A 139 6.78 70.01 -13.05
C LEU A 139 7.26 70.65 -14.36
N SER A 140 8.54 70.97 -14.43
CA SER A 140 9.18 71.32 -15.67
C SER A 140 9.15 70.20 -16.68
N THR A 141 9.16 70.51 -17.98
CA THR A 141 9.23 69.51 -19.05
C THR A 141 10.41 68.51 -18.89
N VAL A 142 11.53 68.98 -18.31
CA VAL A 142 12.72 68.19 -18.03
C VAL A 142 12.49 67.18 -16.89
N GLU A 143 11.78 67.55 -15.87
CA GLU A 143 11.41 66.70 -14.77
C GLU A 143 10.41 65.58 -15.19
N LEU A 144 9.43 66.00 -16.01
CA LEU A 144 8.47 65.05 -16.58
C LEU A 144 9.15 64.05 -17.48
N ASP A 145 10.12 64.39 -18.30
CA ASP A 145 10.90 63.49 -19.15
C ASP A 145 11.70 62.48 -18.30
N LYS A 146 12.30 62.93 -17.20
CA LYS A 146 13.00 62.05 -16.27
C LYS A 146 12.07 61.00 -15.64
N VAL A 147 10.88 61.43 -15.17
CA VAL A 147 9.88 60.53 -14.57
C VAL A 147 9.38 59.52 -15.61
N LEU A 148 9.10 59.95 -16.83
CA LEU A 148 8.67 59.04 -17.90
C LEU A 148 9.73 58.00 -18.25
N LYS A 149 11.00 58.41 -18.36
CA LYS A 149 12.12 57.49 -18.63
C LYS A 149 12.33 56.49 -17.49
N PHE A 150 12.23 56.96 -16.24
CA PHE A 150 12.29 56.06 -15.06
C PHE A 150 11.15 55.04 -15.10
N TYR A 151 9.91 55.49 -15.26
CA TYR A 151 8.75 54.62 -15.33
C TYR A 151 8.88 53.60 -16.44
N GLN A 152 9.27 54.05 -17.65
CA GLN A 152 9.43 53.15 -18.80
C GLN A 152 10.51 52.12 -18.56
N SER A 153 11.67 52.50 -17.99
CA SER A 153 12.78 51.58 -17.76
C SER A 153 12.41 50.51 -16.71
N GLU A 154 11.80 50.91 -15.59
CA GLU A 154 11.38 49.95 -14.55
C GLU A 154 10.24 49.04 -15.02
N MET A 155 9.27 49.61 -15.76
CA MET A 155 8.19 48.79 -16.32
C MET A 155 8.69 47.74 -17.30
N LEU A 156 9.64 48.07 -18.18
CA LEU A 156 10.25 47.12 -19.12
C LEU A 156 11.04 46.05 -18.37
N LYS A 157 11.82 46.43 -17.36
CA LYS A 157 12.59 45.50 -16.52
C LYS A 157 11.69 44.51 -15.79
N LEU A 158 10.61 44.98 -15.15
CA LEU A 158 9.68 44.11 -14.45
C LEU A 158 8.95 43.14 -15.37
N LYS A 159 8.46 43.65 -16.53
CA LYS A 159 7.83 42.78 -17.53
C LYS A 159 8.79 41.72 -18.08
N GLU A 160 10.05 42.09 -18.31
CA GLU A 160 11.06 41.12 -18.75
C GLU A 160 11.36 40.09 -17.66
N ASN A 161 11.41 40.47 -16.37
CA ASN A 161 11.57 39.54 -15.26
C ASN A 161 10.39 38.61 -15.18
N ILE A 162 9.15 39.08 -15.30
CA ILE A 162 7.94 38.22 -15.35
C ILE A 162 8.06 37.21 -16.50
N ARG A 163 8.42 37.69 -17.72
CA ARG A 163 8.56 36.82 -18.89
C ARG A 163 9.61 35.71 -18.67
N LYS A 164 10.76 36.05 -18.07
CA LYS A 164 11.80 35.09 -17.74
C LYS A 164 11.32 34.09 -16.69
N THR A 165 10.63 34.56 -15.66
CA THR A 165 10.05 33.73 -14.61
C THR A 165 8.99 32.77 -15.17
N ASP A 166 8.10 33.26 -16.05
CA ASP A 166 7.10 32.44 -16.72
C ASP A 166 7.75 31.32 -17.58
N LYS A 167 8.83 31.67 -18.29
CA LYS A 167 9.59 30.68 -19.08
C LYS A 167 10.16 29.59 -18.17
N SER A 168 10.80 29.95 -17.08
CA SER A 168 11.35 29.00 -16.11
C SER A 168 10.26 28.12 -15.46
N ILE A 169 9.09 28.69 -15.14
CA ILE A 169 7.95 27.91 -14.64
C ILE A 169 7.46 26.92 -15.70
N ALA A 170 7.39 27.29 -16.97
CA ALA A 170 6.98 26.42 -18.05
C ALA A 170 7.95 25.23 -18.25
N GLU A 171 9.26 25.51 -18.19
CA GLU A 171 10.30 24.48 -18.27
C GLU A 171 10.22 23.48 -17.10
N LEU A 172 10.07 23.99 -15.88
CA LEU A 172 9.91 23.12 -14.69
C LEU A 172 8.60 22.34 -14.72
N ASN A 173 7.50 22.88 -15.22
CA ASN A 173 6.25 22.14 -15.39
C ASN A 173 6.38 21.02 -16.43
N THR A 174 7.15 21.21 -17.48
CA THR A 174 7.44 20.14 -18.45
C THR A 174 8.21 19.02 -17.80
N GLU A 175 9.23 19.34 -17.00
CA GLU A 175 10.01 18.34 -16.26
C GLU A 175 9.14 17.65 -15.20
N LEU A 176 8.31 18.39 -14.47
CA LEU A 176 7.36 17.83 -13.50
C LEU A 176 6.39 16.81 -14.15
N SER A 177 5.93 17.13 -15.37
CA SER A 177 5.08 16.21 -16.14
C SER A 177 5.81 14.92 -16.51
N ARG A 178 7.10 15.02 -16.91
CA ARG A 178 7.97 13.87 -17.18
C ARG A 178 8.12 13.01 -15.92
N ILE A 179 8.47 13.61 -14.79
CA ILE A 179 8.62 12.90 -13.50
C ILE A 179 7.32 12.25 -13.05
N ASN A 180 6.16 12.92 -13.23
CA ASN A 180 4.87 12.33 -12.90
C ASN A 180 4.55 11.11 -13.78
N SER A 181 4.91 11.12 -15.05
CA SER A 181 4.74 9.97 -15.95
C SER A 181 5.65 8.79 -15.54
N GLU A 182 6.89 9.07 -15.15
CA GLU A 182 7.81 8.06 -14.64
C GLU A 182 7.40 7.51 -13.28
N LEU A 183 6.77 8.33 -12.43
CA LEU A 183 6.28 7.93 -11.11
C LEU A 183 4.97 7.13 -11.18
N ALA A 184 4.19 7.26 -12.24
CA ALA A 184 2.87 6.63 -12.37
C ALA A 184 2.87 5.11 -12.07
N PRO A 185 3.84 4.29 -12.59
CA PRO A 185 3.90 2.86 -12.29
C PRO A 185 4.17 2.51 -10.82
N TYR A 186 4.68 3.47 -10.04
CA TYR A 186 5.06 3.26 -8.62
C TYR A 186 4.03 3.84 -7.64
N ARG A 187 3.13 4.72 -8.10
CA ARG A 187 2.25 5.54 -7.24
C ARG A 187 1.26 4.73 -6.41
N ASN A 188 0.76 3.62 -6.92
CA ASN A 188 -0.31 2.82 -6.30
C ASN A 188 0.08 1.35 -6.12
N ARG A 189 1.36 1.05 -6.09
CA ARG A 189 1.79 -0.33 -5.81
C ARG A 189 1.60 -0.61 -4.33
N THR A 190 0.81 -1.62 -4.05
CA THR A 190 0.65 -2.14 -2.70
C THR A 190 1.22 -3.55 -2.64
N LYS A 191 1.73 -3.92 -1.48
CA LYS A 191 2.20 -5.27 -1.17
C LYS A 191 1.59 -5.76 0.13
N GLY A 192 1.43 -7.07 0.24
CA GLY A 192 1.09 -7.70 1.49
C GLY A 192 2.33 -7.82 2.39
N GLU A 193 2.15 -7.66 3.68
CA GLU A 193 3.14 -7.93 4.71
C GLU A 193 2.48 -8.69 5.86
N VAL A 194 3.19 -9.67 6.41
CA VAL A 194 2.75 -10.39 7.62
C VAL A 194 3.72 -10.09 8.75
N GLU A 195 3.24 -9.40 9.77
CA GLU A 195 3.99 -9.14 11.00
C GLU A 195 3.79 -10.30 11.97
N VAL A 196 4.87 -10.96 12.32
CA VAL A 196 4.89 -12.08 13.27
C VAL A 196 5.64 -11.65 14.52
N THR A 197 4.93 -11.52 15.63
CA THR A 197 5.56 -11.26 16.93
C THR A 197 5.99 -12.60 17.52
N VAL A 198 7.29 -12.73 17.78
CA VAL A 198 7.89 -13.94 18.34
C VAL A 198 8.63 -13.63 19.63
N SER A 199 8.70 -14.60 20.53
CA SER A 199 9.53 -14.54 21.74
C SER A 199 10.49 -15.71 21.81
N SER A 200 11.75 -15.43 22.14
CA SER A 200 12.82 -16.43 22.27
C SER A 200 13.67 -16.18 23.51
N THR A 201 14.10 -17.24 24.17
CA THR A 201 14.98 -17.16 25.36
C THR A 201 16.43 -16.88 24.99
N LYS A 202 16.82 -17.13 23.72
CA LYS A 202 18.19 -16.97 23.21
C LYS A 202 18.20 -16.41 21.80
N ALA A 203 19.31 -15.78 21.41
CA ALA A 203 19.52 -15.37 20.02
C ALA A 203 19.70 -16.62 19.14
N GLN A 204 18.93 -16.71 18.03
CA GLN A 204 18.98 -17.85 17.13
C GLN A 204 18.53 -17.51 15.72
N ASN A 205 18.86 -18.39 14.78
CA ASN A 205 18.25 -18.40 13.45
C ASN A 205 16.99 -19.23 13.51
N ILE A 206 15.90 -18.68 13.03
CA ILE A 206 14.60 -19.36 12.93
C ILE A 206 14.21 -19.51 11.47
N LYS A 207 13.43 -20.54 11.20
CA LYS A 207 12.77 -20.70 9.92
C LYS A 207 11.26 -20.63 10.12
N LEU A 208 10.62 -19.72 9.39
CA LEU A 208 9.17 -19.56 9.36
C LEU A 208 8.64 -20.18 8.07
N GLY A 209 7.73 -21.10 8.19
CA GLY A 209 6.88 -21.59 7.12
C GLY A 209 5.53 -20.88 7.20
N MET A 210 5.01 -20.45 6.07
CA MET A 210 3.71 -19.82 5.99
C MET A 210 2.93 -20.37 4.80
N SER A 211 1.68 -20.73 5.03
CA SER A 211 0.73 -21.06 3.95
C SER A 211 -0.44 -20.10 3.97
N TYR A 212 -0.94 -19.78 2.79
CA TYR A 212 -2.06 -18.87 2.60
C TYR A 212 -2.80 -19.16 1.30
N TYR A 213 -4.04 -18.70 1.20
CA TYR A 213 -4.88 -18.82 0.03
C TYR A 213 -5.03 -17.48 -0.69
N VAL A 214 -5.03 -17.53 -2.03
CA VAL A 214 -5.32 -16.39 -2.92
C VAL A 214 -6.43 -16.76 -3.89
N ASN A 215 -7.31 -15.81 -4.19
CA ASN A 215 -8.41 -16.00 -5.14
C ASN A 215 -8.06 -15.58 -6.57
N CYS A 216 -6.86 -15.03 -6.79
CA CYS A 216 -6.41 -14.45 -8.05
C CYS A 216 -5.66 -15.44 -8.98
N ALA A 217 -5.76 -16.73 -8.72
CA ALA A 217 -5.19 -17.77 -9.55
C ALA A 217 -6.14 -18.96 -9.67
N TYR A 218 -6.19 -19.59 -10.83
CA TYR A 218 -7.03 -20.76 -11.08
C TYR A 218 -6.51 -21.52 -12.28
N TRP A 219 -6.97 -22.75 -12.47
CA TRP A 219 -6.71 -23.53 -13.67
C TRP A 219 -7.99 -24.07 -14.29
N THR A 220 -7.94 -24.30 -15.60
CA THR A 220 -9.04 -24.91 -16.34
C THR A 220 -8.54 -26.12 -17.10
N PRO A 221 -9.30 -27.24 -17.11
CA PRO A 221 -8.97 -28.41 -17.92
C PRO A 221 -9.16 -28.09 -19.41
N PHE A 222 -8.26 -28.66 -20.20
CA PHE A 222 -8.30 -28.58 -21.64
C PHE A 222 -8.00 -29.94 -22.24
N TYR A 223 -8.82 -30.41 -23.13
CA TYR A 223 -8.69 -31.71 -23.78
C TYR A 223 -8.38 -31.53 -25.26
N GLU A 224 -7.40 -32.26 -25.76
CA GLU A 224 -7.06 -32.33 -27.17
C GLU A 224 -7.27 -33.77 -27.64
N ALA A 225 -8.27 -34.00 -28.47
CA ALA A 225 -8.56 -35.29 -29.05
C ALA A 225 -8.01 -35.33 -30.49
N ARG A 226 -7.22 -36.35 -30.80
CA ARG A 226 -6.67 -36.58 -32.14
C ARG A 226 -7.07 -37.93 -32.62
N VAL A 227 -7.52 -37.98 -33.88
CA VAL A 227 -7.88 -39.22 -34.61
C VAL A 227 -7.03 -39.23 -35.87
N GLU A 228 -6.28 -40.32 -36.10
CA GLU A 228 -5.49 -40.48 -37.34
C GLU A 228 -6.33 -41.12 -38.46
N ASP A 229 -7.26 -42.04 -38.12
CA ASP A 229 -8.12 -42.78 -39.03
C ASP A 229 -9.40 -43.19 -38.29
N VAL A 230 -10.50 -43.38 -39.05
CA VAL A 230 -11.82 -43.84 -38.50
C VAL A 230 -11.80 -45.16 -37.83
N ASN A 231 -10.80 -46.01 -38.12
CA ASN A 231 -10.64 -47.37 -37.53
C ASN A 231 -9.53 -47.42 -36.45
N LYS A 232 -8.96 -46.25 -36.05
CA LYS A 232 -7.91 -46.21 -35.02
C LYS A 232 -8.46 -45.61 -33.72
N ASP A 233 -7.76 -45.90 -32.64
CA ASP A 233 -8.09 -45.36 -31.34
C ASP A 233 -7.94 -43.86 -31.29
N ILE A 234 -8.79 -43.20 -30.50
CA ILE A 234 -8.75 -41.78 -30.25
C ILE A 234 -7.66 -41.50 -29.21
N SER A 235 -6.64 -40.72 -29.58
CA SER A 235 -5.65 -40.22 -28.63
C SER A 235 -6.19 -38.95 -27.94
N VAL A 236 -6.36 -39.00 -26.64
CA VAL A 236 -6.84 -37.87 -25.83
C VAL A 236 -5.71 -37.37 -24.93
N ALA A 237 -5.26 -36.14 -25.17
CA ALA A 237 -4.32 -35.45 -24.28
C ALA A 237 -5.08 -34.56 -23.29
N TYR A 238 -4.91 -34.79 -21.99
CA TYR A 238 -5.43 -33.95 -20.94
C TYR A 238 -4.40 -32.88 -20.58
N LYS A 239 -4.77 -31.62 -20.73
CA LYS A 239 -3.91 -30.45 -20.49
C LYS A 239 -4.58 -29.49 -19.51
N ALA A 240 -3.79 -28.67 -18.85
CA ALA A 240 -4.28 -27.62 -17.96
C ALA A 240 -3.83 -26.25 -18.45
N LYS A 241 -4.73 -25.28 -18.42
CA LYS A 241 -4.43 -23.88 -18.64
C LYS A 241 -4.49 -23.15 -17.31
N ILE A 242 -3.34 -22.56 -16.90
CA ILE A 242 -3.18 -21.88 -15.64
C ILE A 242 -3.27 -20.37 -15.86
N TYR A 243 -4.00 -19.71 -14.96
CA TYR A 243 -4.14 -18.25 -14.89
C TYR A 243 -3.68 -17.79 -13.51
N GLN A 244 -2.92 -16.69 -13.46
CA GLN A 244 -2.55 -16.05 -12.21
C GLN A 244 -2.38 -14.54 -12.40
N SER A 245 -2.85 -13.76 -11.42
CA SER A 245 -2.74 -12.30 -11.35
C SER A 245 -2.41 -11.83 -9.92
N SER A 246 -1.54 -12.58 -9.23
CA SER A 246 -1.13 -12.26 -7.86
C SER A 246 -0.20 -11.05 -7.75
N GLY A 247 0.35 -10.58 -8.89
CA GLY A 247 1.37 -9.52 -8.93
C GLY A 247 2.79 -10.00 -8.58
N TYR A 248 2.99 -11.29 -8.32
CA TYR A 248 4.27 -11.91 -7.99
C TYR A 248 4.56 -13.09 -8.92
N ASP A 249 5.82 -13.23 -9.32
CA ASP A 249 6.26 -14.34 -10.17
C ASP A 249 6.44 -15.63 -9.34
N TRP A 250 5.94 -16.74 -9.87
CA TRP A 250 6.11 -18.07 -9.29
C TRP A 250 7.27 -18.79 -9.97
N ASN A 251 8.49 -18.35 -9.68
CA ASN A 251 9.70 -18.92 -10.26
C ASN A 251 10.24 -20.11 -9.45
N ASN A 252 10.58 -21.21 -10.13
CA ASN A 252 11.17 -22.40 -9.55
C ASN A 252 10.33 -23.00 -8.39
N VAL A 253 8.99 -22.96 -8.53
CA VAL A 253 8.04 -23.51 -7.54
C VAL A 253 7.52 -24.86 -7.98
N LYS A 254 7.19 -25.71 -7.02
CA LYS A 254 6.48 -26.95 -7.27
C LYS A 254 5.00 -26.62 -7.45
N VAL A 255 4.45 -26.90 -8.63
CA VAL A 255 3.03 -26.66 -8.94
C VAL A 255 2.26 -27.99 -8.87
N THR A 256 1.16 -27.96 -8.13
CA THR A 256 0.17 -29.05 -8.05
C THR A 256 -1.17 -28.53 -8.53
N LEU A 257 -1.86 -29.28 -9.39
CA LEU A 257 -3.22 -28.95 -9.83
C LEU A 257 -4.21 -29.83 -9.06
N SER A 258 -5.25 -29.22 -8.54
CA SER A 258 -6.29 -29.91 -7.77
C SER A 258 -7.69 -29.54 -8.27
N THR A 259 -8.57 -30.51 -8.37
CA THR A 259 -10.00 -30.33 -8.61
C THR A 259 -10.79 -30.16 -7.31
N GLY A 260 -10.13 -30.28 -6.17
CA GLY A 260 -10.73 -30.05 -4.84
C GLY A 260 -11.16 -28.60 -4.67
N ASN A 261 -11.99 -28.36 -3.68
CA ASN A 261 -12.34 -27.01 -3.25
C ASN A 261 -11.82 -26.79 -1.82
N PRO A 262 -10.79 -25.96 -1.62
CA PRO A 262 -10.19 -25.75 -0.30
C PRO A 262 -11.10 -24.99 0.66
N THR A 263 -12.14 -24.31 0.15
CA THR A 263 -13.05 -23.49 0.97
C THR A 263 -14.26 -24.28 1.51
N LEU A 264 -14.49 -25.51 1.03
CA LEU A 264 -15.65 -26.31 1.47
C LEU A 264 -15.53 -26.87 2.89
N ASN A 265 -14.34 -26.92 3.48
CA ASN A 265 -14.11 -27.55 4.80
C ASN A 265 -13.96 -26.53 5.95
N GLY A 266 -14.16 -25.25 5.73
CA GLY A 266 -13.85 -24.20 6.71
C GLY A 266 -15.04 -23.55 7.40
N THR A 267 -16.28 -23.81 6.98
CA THR A 267 -17.44 -23.21 7.64
C THR A 267 -17.87 -24.09 8.81
N VAL A 268 -17.51 -23.68 10.02
CA VAL A 268 -18.12 -24.25 11.24
C VAL A 268 -19.61 -23.96 11.19
N PRO A 269 -20.50 -24.98 11.20
CA PRO A 269 -21.93 -24.73 11.19
C PRO A 269 -22.30 -23.96 12.46
N THR A 270 -22.86 -22.77 12.27
CA THR A 270 -23.43 -21.98 13.36
C THR A 270 -24.68 -22.68 13.84
N LEU A 271 -24.62 -23.21 15.06
CA LEU A 271 -25.81 -23.72 15.74
C LEU A 271 -26.71 -22.55 16.09
N ASN A 272 -27.80 -22.41 15.35
CA ASN A 272 -28.82 -21.46 15.68
C ASN A 272 -29.50 -21.88 17.00
N LYS A 273 -29.80 -20.90 17.85
CA LYS A 273 -30.48 -21.09 19.12
C LYS A 273 -31.80 -21.82 18.88
N TRP A 274 -31.90 -23.05 19.36
CA TRP A 274 -33.15 -23.81 19.31
C TRP A 274 -34.07 -23.26 20.40
N ILE A 275 -35.16 -22.60 20.00
CA ILE A 275 -36.20 -22.11 20.92
C ILE A 275 -37.38 -23.06 20.80
N LEU A 276 -37.59 -23.87 21.83
CA LEU A 276 -38.83 -24.63 21.99
C LEU A 276 -39.96 -23.61 22.25
N ARG A 277 -40.89 -23.50 21.31
CA ARG A 277 -42.11 -22.76 21.49
C ARG A 277 -43.24 -23.76 21.54
N GLU A 278 -44.04 -23.70 22.62
CA GLU A 278 -45.28 -24.42 22.69
C GLU A 278 -46.26 -23.86 21.67
N GLN A 279 -46.61 -24.67 20.67
CA GLN A 279 -47.61 -24.29 19.69
C GLN A 279 -49.00 -24.48 20.37
N LYS A 280 -49.67 -23.37 20.72
CA LYS A 280 -51.05 -23.41 21.07
C LYS A 280 -51.87 -23.88 19.86
N PRO A 281 -52.73 -24.92 20.02
CA PRO A 281 -53.53 -25.42 18.92
C PRO A 281 -54.42 -24.28 18.39
N GLN A 282 -54.33 -23.99 17.07
CA GLN A 282 -55.27 -23.08 16.43
C GLN A 282 -56.64 -23.77 16.31
N VAL A 283 -57.58 -23.24 17.06
CA VAL A 283 -59.02 -23.64 16.93
C VAL A 283 -59.50 -23.14 15.58
N ARG A 284 -59.65 -24.07 14.63
CA ARG A 284 -60.27 -23.79 13.32
C ARG A 284 -61.78 -23.74 13.56
N TYR A 285 -62.37 -22.56 13.62
CA TYR A 285 -63.82 -22.40 13.49
C TYR A 285 -64.23 -22.73 12.06
N SER A 286 -64.92 -23.88 11.88
CA SER A 286 -65.57 -24.19 10.61
C SER A 286 -66.78 -23.28 10.46
N LYS A 287 -66.83 -22.44 9.46
CA LYS A 287 -68.05 -21.73 9.08
C LYS A 287 -69.07 -22.75 8.61
N ALA A 288 -70.07 -23.05 9.47
CA ALA A 288 -71.26 -23.77 9.04
C ALA A 288 -71.99 -22.91 8.01
N THR A 289 -72.06 -23.40 6.78
CA THR A 289 -72.88 -22.84 5.71
C THR A 289 -74.36 -23.09 6.07
N MET A 290 -75.07 -22.07 6.52
CA MET A 290 -76.50 -22.05 6.58
C MET A 290 -77.04 -22.11 5.15
N LYS A 291 -77.57 -23.27 4.73
CA LYS A 291 -78.45 -23.37 3.59
C LYS A 291 -79.80 -22.80 4.00
N MET A 292 -80.15 -21.63 3.51
CA MET A 292 -81.55 -21.18 3.48
C MET A 292 -82.24 -21.95 2.38
N ALA A 293 -83.28 -22.71 2.79
CA ALA A 293 -84.32 -23.26 1.93
C ALA A 293 -85.39 -22.19 1.74
N ALA A 294 -85.71 -21.88 0.53
CA ALA A 294 -86.99 -21.30 0.15
C ALA A 294 -87.58 -22.18 -0.94
#